data_db6289b30cf0dd86d4112de066663719
#
_entry.id   db6289b30cf0dd86d4112de066663719
#
_cell.length_a   1.000
_cell.length_b   1.000
_cell.length_c   1.000
_cell.angle_alpha   90.00
_cell.angle_beta   90.00
_cell.angle_gamma   90.00
#
_symmetry.space_group_name_H-M   'P 1'
#
loop_
_entity.id
_entity.type
_entity.pdbx_description
1 polymer ?
#
loop_
_entity_poly.entity_id
_entity_poly.type
_entity_poly.pdbx_seq_one_letter_code
_entity_poly.pdbx_strand_id
1 'polypeptide(L)'
;MKLHIFNPENDMALASGSPGYTPPANIRAYRRRHWELPRQWAAPEDIVWDGESSLAHLFANDADALEICPWGWSPALVHELELAGVPRHRMPDREWLGKLRRLSGRGSTVAVQRVLGIDATCCESLDDVLSCLSQWGAIIMKSPWSSSGKGLMLTDNPNWQGWVRRILRQQGSVVVERLLRRRQDFAMEFWMKDGRAEYMGLNLFSTDAHGHFIENIKGSEQEKETMLLSQLDNPESLDGIRQWFVERLPLLAPWYSGPVGVDMLITPDGHLHPCVEINWRMTMGMVAVLGQ
;
A
#
# COMPACT_ATOMS: atom_id res chain seq x y z
N MET A 1 -11.59 -22.59 -0.06
CA MET A 1 -10.14 -22.86 0.03
C MET A 1 -9.39 -21.75 -0.71
N LYS A 2 -8.33 -21.21 -0.13
CA LYS A 2 -7.54 -20.12 -0.70
C LYS A 2 -6.09 -20.54 -0.96
N LEU A 3 -5.47 -19.96 -1.98
CA LEU A 3 -4.05 -20.06 -2.26
C LEU A 3 -3.40 -18.73 -1.91
N HIS A 4 -2.73 -18.70 -0.76
CA HIS A 4 -2.04 -17.51 -0.30
C HIS A 4 -0.62 -17.43 -0.85
N ILE A 5 -0.19 -16.23 -1.24
CA ILE A 5 1.13 -15.99 -1.84
C ILE A 5 1.76 -14.77 -1.19
N PHE A 6 2.92 -14.94 -0.58
CA PHE A 6 3.72 -13.85 -0.06
C PHE A 6 4.70 -13.33 -1.12
N ASN A 7 4.37 -12.19 -1.74
CA ASN A 7 5.19 -11.52 -2.76
C ASN A 7 5.42 -10.03 -2.37
N PRO A 8 6.31 -9.78 -1.39
CA PRO A 8 6.52 -8.44 -0.81
C PRO A 8 7.12 -7.43 -1.80
N GLU A 9 7.64 -7.89 -2.93
CA GLU A 9 8.13 -7.06 -4.04
C GLU A 9 7.02 -6.42 -4.88
N ASN A 10 5.76 -6.65 -4.56
CA ASN A 10 4.60 -6.30 -5.38
C ASN A 10 4.64 -4.87 -5.94
N ASP A 11 4.90 -3.86 -5.10
CA ASP A 11 4.90 -2.47 -5.53
C ASP A 11 5.94 -2.20 -6.64
N MET A 12 7.13 -2.78 -6.51
CA MET A 12 8.20 -2.61 -7.50
C MET A 12 7.93 -3.41 -8.78
N ALA A 13 7.34 -4.61 -8.64
CA ALA A 13 6.92 -5.43 -9.77
C ALA A 13 5.79 -4.76 -10.56
N LEU A 14 4.84 -4.17 -9.86
CA LEU A 14 3.72 -3.43 -10.45
C LEU A 14 4.22 -2.12 -11.11
N ALA A 15 5.14 -1.40 -10.46
CA ALA A 15 5.80 -0.22 -11.03
C ALA A 15 6.54 -0.53 -12.33
N SER A 16 7.28 -1.63 -12.37
CA SER A 16 7.97 -2.10 -13.58
C SER A 16 7.00 -2.39 -14.71
N GLY A 17 5.84 -2.96 -14.41
CA GLY A 17 4.85 -3.39 -15.40
C GLY A 17 5.32 -4.53 -16.29
N SER A 18 6.50 -5.10 -16.06
CA SER A 18 7.10 -6.18 -16.84
C SER A 18 6.79 -7.55 -16.26
N PRO A 19 6.31 -8.52 -17.07
CA PRO A 19 6.22 -9.92 -16.66
C PRO A 19 7.57 -10.53 -16.25
N GLY A 20 8.66 -10.06 -16.84
CA GLY A 20 10.03 -10.51 -16.56
C GLY A 20 10.73 -9.75 -15.44
N TYR A 21 9.99 -8.97 -14.60
CA TYR A 21 10.62 -8.27 -13.50
C TYR A 21 11.25 -9.23 -12.50
N THR A 22 12.52 -8.99 -12.18
CA THR A 22 13.27 -9.77 -11.20
C THR A 22 13.58 -8.90 -9.98
N PRO A 23 13.09 -9.25 -8.79
CA PRO A 23 13.38 -8.51 -7.57
C PRO A 23 14.86 -8.52 -7.21
N PRO A 24 15.39 -7.51 -6.50
CA PRO A 24 16.73 -7.52 -5.93
C PRO A 24 16.99 -8.77 -5.07
N ALA A 25 18.25 -9.21 -5.01
CA ALA A 25 18.62 -10.47 -4.34
C ALA A 25 18.20 -10.51 -2.85
N ASN A 26 18.33 -9.38 -2.14
CA ASN A 26 17.91 -9.26 -0.74
C ASN A 26 16.39 -9.43 -0.57
N ILE A 27 15.57 -8.92 -1.50
CA ILE A 27 14.11 -9.07 -1.46
C ILE A 27 13.72 -10.52 -1.78
N ARG A 28 14.38 -11.16 -2.75
CA ARG A 28 14.16 -12.58 -3.02
C ARG A 28 14.52 -13.46 -1.82
N ALA A 29 15.64 -13.15 -1.14
CA ALA A 29 16.03 -13.85 0.09
C ALA A 29 15.00 -13.63 1.22
N TYR A 30 14.49 -12.40 1.37
CA TYR A 30 13.42 -12.07 2.34
C TYR A 30 12.14 -12.86 2.04
N ARG A 31 11.66 -12.87 0.78
CA ARG A 31 10.49 -13.65 0.35
C ARG A 31 10.66 -15.14 0.68
N ARG A 32 11.80 -15.75 0.32
CA ARG A 32 12.08 -17.16 0.62
C ARG A 32 12.13 -17.49 2.12
N ARG A 33 12.59 -16.54 2.95
CA ARG A 33 12.63 -16.74 4.40
C ARG A 33 11.24 -16.66 5.05
N HIS A 34 10.34 -15.85 4.48
CA HIS A 34 9.07 -15.48 5.09
C HIS A 34 7.84 -15.93 4.27
N TRP A 35 7.99 -16.87 3.35
CA TRP A 35 6.91 -17.32 2.49
C TRP A 35 5.71 -17.87 3.27
N GLU A 36 5.94 -18.41 4.47
CA GLU A 36 4.90 -18.94 5.37
C GLU A 36 4.13 -17.85 6.14
N LEU A 37 4.49 -16.57 5.99
CA LEU A 37 3.81 -15.47 6.70
C LEU A 37 2.28 -15.54 6.63
N PRO A 38 1.65 -15.91 5.50
CA PRO A 38 0.20 -16.03 5.40
C PRO A 38 -0.43 -17.07 6.33
N ARG A 39 0.33 -18.04 6.88
CA ARG A 39 -0.19 -19.00 7.87
C ARG A 39 -0.71 -18.34 9.14
N GLN A 40 -0.35 -17.08 9.40
CA GLN A 40 -0.85 -16.34 10.56
C GLN A 40 -2.35 -16.02 10.49
N TRP A 41 -2.94 -16.00 9.27
CA TRP A 41 -4.37 -15.70 9.06
C TRP A 41 -5.07 -16.68 8.11
N ALA A 42 -4.35 -17.59 7.50
CA ALA A 42 -4.91 -18.60 6.61
C ALA A 42 -5.74 -19.62 7.42
N ALA A 43 -6.86 -20.06 6.87
CA ALA A 43 -7.63 -21.16 7.43
C ALA A 43 -6.84 -22.48 7.35
N PRO A 44 -7.11 -23.48 8.20
CA PRO A 44 -6.39 -24.76 8.19
C PRO A 44 -6.39 -25.48 6.83
N GLU A 45 -7.46 -25.32 6.05
CA GLU A 45 -7.61 -25.90 4.72
C GLU A 45 -6.96 -25.07 3.59
N ASP A 46 -6.49 -23.87 3.88
CA ASP A 46 -5.89 -23.00 2.88
C ASP A 46 -4.44 -23.41 2.57
N ILE A 47 -4.02 -23.14 1.35
CA ILE A 47 -2.69 -23.43 0.85
C ILE A 47 -1.85 -22.16 0.90
N VAL A 48 -0.59 -22.28 1.38
CA VAL A 48 0.41 -21.23 1.29
C VAL A 48 1.50 -21.69 0.34
N TRP A 49 1.72 -20.94 -0.74
CA TRP A 49 2.68 -21.31 -1.78
C TRP A 49 4.10 -20.89 -1.40
N ASP A 50 5.05 -21.83 -1.58
CA ASP A 50 6.46 -21.64 -1.31
C ASP A 50 7.22 -20.81 -2.36
N GLY A 51 6.57 -20.52 -3.52
CA GLY A 51 7.15 -19.79 -4.63
C GLY A 51 7.95 -20.67 -5.61
N GLU A 52 8.02 -21.99 -5.40
CA GLU A 52 8.84 -22.91 -6.20
C GLU A 52 8.07 -24.15 -6.67
N SER A 53 7.18 -24.68 -5.86
CA SER A 53 6.42 -25.91 -6.15
C SER A 53 5.44 -25.71 -7.30
N SER A 54 5.24 -26.76 -8.12
CA SER A 54 4.21 -26.78 -9.15
C SER A 54 2.81 -26.74 -8.53
N LEU A 55 1.96 -25.87 -9.07
CA LEU A 55 0.57 -25.71 -8.68
C LEU A 55 -0.42 -26.40 -9.63
N ALA A 56 0.08 -27.03 -10.72
CA ALA A 56 -0.76 -27.61 -11.76
C ALA A 56 -1.79 -28.63 -11.22
N HIS A 57 -1.42 -29.42 -10.21
CA HIS A 57 -2.30 -30.42 -9.61
C HIS A 57 -3.51 -29.83 -8.90
N LEU A 58 -3.42 -28.59 -8.41
CA LEU A 58 -4.52 -27.88 -7.72
C LEU A 58 -5.61 -27.45 -8.71
N PHE A 59 -5.27 -27.32 -9.98
CA PHE A 59 -6.17 -26.86 -11.04
C PHE A 59 -6.55 -27.96 -12.04
N ALA A 60 -6.10 -29.21 -11.83
CA ALA A 60 -6.32 -30.32 -12.74
C ALA A 60 -7.80 -30.72 -12.92
N ASN A 61 -8.65 -30.45 -11.93
CA ASN A 61 -10.07 -30.85 -11.93
C ASN A 61 -11.03 -29.66 -12.10
N ASP A 62 -10.55 -28.54 -12.65
CA ASP A 62 -11.35 -27.30 -12.86
C ASP A 62 -12.16 -26.88 -11.60
N ALA A 63 -11.54 -27.10 -10.43
CA ALA A 63 -12.17 -26.76 -9.16
C ALA A 63 -12.25 -25.23 -9.03
N ASP A 64 -13.39 -24.67 -9.42
CA ASP A 64 -13.73 -23.23 -9.30
C ASP A 64 -13.61 -22.69 -7.86
N ALA A 65 -13.40 -23.57 -6.88
CA ALA A 65 -13.38 -23.27 -5.46
C ALA A 65 -12.06 -22.71 -4.93
N LEU A 66 -10.97 -22.67 -5.71
CA LEU A 66 -9.68 -22.17 -5.24
C LEU A 66 -9.51 -20.68 -5.58
N GLU A 67 -9.59 -19.82 -4.59
CA GLU A 67 -9.33 -18.38 -4.71
C GLU A 67 -7.83 -18.09 -4.57
N ILE A 68 -7.24 -17.32 -5.49
CA ILE A 68 -5.83 -16.93 -5.44
C ILE A 68 -5.69 -15.60 -4.69
N CYS A 69 -5.02 -15.63 -3.54
CA CYS A 69 -4.90 -14.50 -2.61
C CYS A 69 -3.41 -14.09 -2.46
N PRO A 70 -2.85 -13.32 -3.39
CA PRO A 70 -1.49 -12.84 -3.27
C PRO A 70 -1.39 -11.66 -2.29
N TRP A 71 -0.16 -11.35 -1.85
CA TRP A 71 0.14 -10.09 -1.20
C TRP A 71 -0.32 -8.90 -2.05
N GLY A 72 -0.07 -8.97 -3.34
CA GLY A 72 -0.60 -8.07 -4.35
C GLY A 72 -0.37 -8.60 -5.76
N TRP A 73 -1.24 -8.22 -6.68
CA TRP A 73 -1.17 -8.62 -8.08
C TRP A 73 -0.18 -7.76 -8.87
N SER A 74 0.59 -8.40 -9.74
CA SER A 74 1.47 -7.74 -10.72
C SER A 74 1.65 -8.60 -11.97
N PRO A 75 2.08 -8.03 -13.11
CA PRO A 75 2.39 -8.83 -14.30
C PRO A 75 3.45 -9.90 -14.06
N ALA A 76 4.43 -9.63 -13.18
CA ALA A 76 5.48 -10.59 -12.83
C ALA A 76 4.92 -11.78 -12.06
N LEU A 77 4.03 -11.54 -11.08
CA LEU A 77 3.38 -12.63 -10.34
C LEU A 77 2.51 -13.49 -11.26
N VAL A 78 1.73 -12.86 -12.15
CA VAL A 78 0.92 -13.61 -13.12
C VAL A 78 1.79 -14.53 -13.96
N HIS A 79 2.92 -14.03 -14.46
CA HIS A 79 3.88 -14.85 -15.24
C HIS A 79 4.49 -15.99 -14.40
N GLU A 80 4.86 -15.71 -13.15
CA GLU A 80 5.38 -16.72 -12.23
C GLU A 80 4.36 -17.85 -11.98
N LEU A 81 3.09 -17.48 -11.76
CA LEU A 81 2.00 -18.44 -11.56
C LEU A 81 1.67 -19.24 -12.81
N GLU A 82 1.74 -18.64 -14.01
CA GLU A 82 1.63 -19.37 -15.28
C GLU A 82 2.71 -20.45 -15.40
N LEU A 83 3.96 -20.11 -15.07
CA LEU A 83 5.08 -21.07 -15.06
C LEU A 83 4.90 -22.17 -14.00
N ALA A 84 4.25 -21.87 -12.87
CA ALA A 84 3.90 -22.84 -11.84
C ALA A 84 2.69 -23.73 -12.21
N GLY A 85 2.02 -23.46 -13.34
CA GLY A 85 0.92 -24.29 -13.86
C GLY A 85 -0.48 -23.77 -13.51
N VAL A 86 -0.61 -22.52 -13.06
CA VAL A 86 -1.93 -21.88 -12.84
C VAL A 86 -2.53 -21.49 -14.20
N PRO A 87 -3.79 -21.89 -14.52
CA PRO A 87 -4.43 -21.52 -15.78
C PRO A 87 -4.64 -20.00 -15.88
N ARG A 88 -4.37 -19.43 -17.07
CA ARG A 88 -4.40 -17.98 -17.30
C ARG A 88 -5.75 -17.33 -16.97
N HIS A 89 -6.86 -18.01 -17.24
CA HIS A 89 -8.21 -17.50 -16.99
C HIS A 89 -8.55 -17.36 -15.48
N ARG A 90 -7.74 -17.96 -14.60
CA ARG A 90 -7.87 -17.86 -13.13
C ARG A 90 -7.18 -16.61 -12.54
N MET A 91 -6.52 -15.83 -13.36
CA MET A 91 -5.72 -14.68 -12.96
C MET A 91 -6.19 -13.40 -13.64
N PRO A 92 -5.92 -12.22 -13.06
CA PRO A 92 -6.27 -10.94 -13.67
C PRO A 92 -5.69 -10.79 -15.08
N ASP A 93 -6.47 -10.21 -15.96
CA ASP A 93 -6.01 -9.90 -17.32
C ASP A 93 -5.09 -8.66 -17.34
N ARG A 94 -4.57 -8.36 -18.54
CA ARG A 94 -3.63 -7.24 -18.73
C ARG A 94 -4.30 -5.88 -18.50
N GLU A 95 -5.58 -5.76 -18.82
CA GLU A 95 -6.33 -4.50 -18.65
C GLU A 95 -6.54 -4.22 -17.16
N TRP A 96 -6.96 -5.24 -16.40
CA TRP A 96 -7.15 -5.17 -14.96
C TRP A 96 -5.84 -4.81 -14.25
N LEU A 97 -4.72 -5.46 -14.61
CA LEU A 97 -3.40 -5.16 -14.07
C LEU A 97 -2.96 -3.72 -14.41
N GLY A 98 -3.30 -3.23 -15.59
CA GLY A 98 -3.07 -1.85 -15.99
C GLY A 98 -3.87 -0.85 -15.16
N LYS A 99 -5.12 -1.16 -14.83
CA LYS A 99 -5.95 -0.36 -13.89
C LYS A 99 -5.35 -0.36 -12.49
N LEU A 100 -4.99 -1.55 -11.97
CA LEU A 100 -4.36 -1.67 -10.66
C LEU A 100 -3.05 -0.89 -10.58
N ARG A 101 -2.22 -0.98 -11.62
CA ARG A 101 -0.97 -0.23 -11.68
C ARG A 101 -1.22 1.28 -11.57
N ARG A 102 -2.17 1.85 -12.29
CA ARG A 102 -2.51 3.28 -12.18
C ARG A 102 -3.05 3.63 -10.79
N LEU A 103 -3.90 2.79 -10.24
CA LEU A 103 -4.52 2.99 -8.93
C LEU A 103 -3.51 2.94 -7.77
N SER A 104 -2.53 2.05 -7.83
CA SER A 104 -1.54 1.83 -6.77
C SER A 104 -0.38 2.83 -6.78
N GLY A 105 -0.25 3.67 -7.81
CA GLY A 105 0.75 4.75 -7.82
C GLY A 105 0.33 5.90 -6.90
N ARG A 106 1.29 6.53 -6.22
CA ARG A 106 1.01 7.66 -5.29
C ARG A 106 0.25 8.82 -5.93
N GLY A 107 0.37 9.00 -7.25
CA GLY A 107 -0.40 10.02 -7.96
C GLY A 107 -1.93 9.84 -7.85
N SER A 108 -2.43 8.63 -7.70
CA SER A 108 -3.86 8.37 -7.48
C SER A 108 -4.31 8.81 -6.08
N THR A 109 -3.44 8.66 -5.07
CA THR A 109 -3.70 9.13 -3.70
C THR A 109 -3.85 10.65 -3.65
N VAL A 110 -3.09 11.40 -4.49
CA VAL A 110 -3.19 12.87 -4.55
C VAL A 110 -4.61 13.35 -4.87
N ALA A 111 -5.34 12.64 -5.73
CA ALA A 111 -6.73 12.99 -6.02
C ALA A 111 -7.62 12.87 -4.78
N VAL A 112 -7.43 11.84 -3.96
CA VAL A 112 -8.14 11.64 -2.68
C VAL A 112 -7.72 12.70 -1.67
N GLN A 113 -6.42 12.96 -1.54
CA GLN A 113 -5.87 13.97 -0.64
C GLN A 113 -6.46 15.36 -0.91
N ARG A 114 -6.59 15.76 -2.18
CA ARG A 114 -7.22 17.02 -2.55
C ARG A 114 -8.70 17.13 -2.14
N VAL A 115 -9.45 16.03 -2.27
CA VAL A 115 -10.86 16.00 -1.80
C VAL A 115 -10.94 16.15 -0.28
N LEU A 116 -9.93 15.64 0.44
CA LEU A 116 -9.81 15.74 1.89
C LEU A 116 -9.17 17.08 2.35
N GLY A 117 -8.90 18.01 1.44
CA GLY A 117 -8.31 19.32 1.75
C GLY A 117 -6.83 19.30 2.08
N ILE A 118 -6.12 18.22 1.67
CA ILE A 118 -4.68 18.05 1.91
C ILE A 118 -3.89 18.74 0.80
N ASP A 119 -2.87 19.50 1.19
CA ASP A 119 -1.90 20.13 0.28
C ASP A 119 -0.99 19.07 -0.37
N ALA A 120 -1.40 18.56 -1.52
CA ALA A 120 -0.68 17.53 -2.29
C ALA A 120 -0.84 17.76 -3.80
N THR A 121 0.22 17.46 -4.56
CA THR A 121 0.20 17.55 -6.03
C THR A 121 1.21 16.63 -6.70
N CYS A 122 0.96 16.32 -7.97
CA CYS A 122 1.95 15.70 -8.85
C CYS A 122 2.66 16.80 -9.64
N CYS A 123 3.98 16.83 -9.54
CA CYS A 123 4.85 17.76 -10.27
C CYS A 123 5.54 17.03 -11.42
N GLU A 124 5.54 17.62 -12.61
CA GLU A 124 6.18 17.06 -13.80
C GLU A 124 7.48 17.79 -14.18
N SER A 125 7.78 18.88 -13.47
CA SER A 125 9.00 19.66 -13.61
C SER A 125 9.61 20.02 -12.26
N LEU A 126 10.89 20.43 -12.27
CA LEU A 126 11.54 20.98 -11.08
C LEU A 126 10.91 22.32 -10.68
N ASP A 127 10.45 23.12 -11.64
CA ASP A 127 9.84 24.43 -11.40
C ASP A 127 8.50 24.28 -10.67
N ASP A 128 7.73 23.22 -10.97
CA ASP A 128 6.52 22.90 -10.21
C ASP A 128 6.86 22.61 -8.74
N VAL A 129 7.92 21.82 -8.49
CA VAL A 129 8.36 21.51 -7.12
C VAL A 129 8.83 22.77 -6.39
N LEU A 130 9.56 23.65 -7.06
CA LEU A 130 9.98 24.94 -6.49
C LEU A 130 8.77 25.85 -6.17
N SER A 131 7.75 25.83 -7.00
CA SER A 131 6.50 26.54 -6.77
C SER A 131 5.78 26.03 -5.52
N CYS A 132 5.69 24.71 -5.34
CA CYS A 132 5.16 24.10 -4.13
C CYS A 132 5.97 24.47 -2.88
N LEU A 133 7.30 24.45 -2.98
CA LEU A 133 8.19 24.84 -1.89
C LEU A 133 7.98 26.32 -1.49
N SER A 134 7.85 27.21 -2.49
CA SER A 134 7.56 28.62 -2.24
C SER A 134 6.19 28.84 -1.59
N GLN A 135 5.18 28.04 -1.97
CA GLN A 135 3.80 28.18 -1.46
C GLN A 135 3.65 27.59 -0.07
N TRP A 136 4.25 26.42 0.21
CA TRP A 136 4.01 25.66 1.45
C TRP A 136 5.13 25.77 2.47
N GLY A 137 6.27 26.33 2.11
CA GLY A 137 7.45 26.54 2.95
C GLY A 137 8.27 25.29 3.19
N ALA A 138 7.66 24.20 3.65
CA ALA A 138 8.31 22.91 3.85
C ALA A 138 7.54 21.81 3.13
N ILE A 139 8.25 20.99 2.36
CA ILE A 139 7.64 19.93 1.55
C ILE A 139 8.35 18.60 1.73
N ILE A 140 7.57 17.51 1.58
CA ILE A 140 8.06 16.16 1.36
C ILE A 140 7.82 15.77 -0.09
N MET A 141 8.84 15.23 -0.74
CA MET A 141 8.80 14.76 -2.11
C MET A 141 8.82 13.24 -2.11
N LYS A 142 7.92 12.62 -2.86
CA LYS A 142 7.76 11.17 -2.93
C LYS A 142 7.88 10.72 -4.38
N SER A 143 8.66 9.67 -4.64
CA SER A 143 8.61 9.02 -5.97
C SER A 143 7.23 8.40 -6.17
N PRO A 144 6.65 8.42 -7.38
CA PRO A 144 5.35 7.81 -7.67
C PRO A 144 5.27 6.33 -7.28
N TRP A 145 6.41 5.64 -7.37
CA TRP A 145 6.55 4.24 -7.07
C TRP A 145 7.72 3.99 -6.13
N SER A 146 7.43 3.47 -4.95
CA SER A 146 8.42 2.95 -4.02
C SER A 146 7.70 2.13 -2.94
N SER A 147 8.44 1.47 -2.07
CA SER A 147 7.90 0.71 -0.96
C SER A 147 8.70 0.95 0.32
N SER A 148 8.08 0.70 1.47
CA SER A 148 8.72 0.68 2.79
C SER A 148 9.47 1.98 3.13
N GLY A 149 8.83 3.14 2.91
CA GLY A 149 9.42 4.45 3.20
C GLY A 149 10.57 4.88 2.26
N LYS A 150 10.99 4.03 1.34
CA LYS A 150 11.99 4.39 0.31
C LYS A 150 11.37 5.36 -0.70
N GLY A 151 12.21 6.16 -1.37
CA GLY A 151 11.74 7.11 -2.37
C GLY A 151 11.08 8.34 -1.78
N LEU A 152 11.41 8.69 -0.55
CA LEU A 152 11.10 9.97 0.09
C LEU A 152 12.31 10.89 0.02
N MET A 153 12.07 12.19 -0.10
CA MET A 153 13.11 13.21 -0.12
C MET A 153 12.61 14.47 0.55
N LEU A 154 13.42 15.04 1.42
CA LEU A 154 13.20 16.32 2.09
C LEU A 154 14.12 17.40 1.53
N THR A 155 13.74 18.66 1.69
CA THR A 155 14.50 19.81 1.18
C THR A 155 15.75 20.16 1.99
N ASP A 156 15.91 19.61 3.20
CA ASP A 156 17.12 19.73 4.00
C ASP A 156 18.29 18.89 3.45
N ASN A 157 18.00 17.89 2.62
CA ASN A 157 19.03 17.15 1.91
C ASN A 157 19.61 18.02 0.77
N PRO A 158 20.92 18.32 0.74
CA PRO A 158 21.52 19.20 -0.26
C PRO A 158 21.37 18.70 -1.69
N ASN A 159 21.15 17.39 -1.91
CA ASN A 159 21.01 16.77 -3.24
C ASN A 159 19.56 16.61 -3.70
N TRP A 160 18.57 17.20 -3.01
CA TRP A 160 17.16 16.98 -3.30
C TRP A 160 16.75 17.34 -4.76
N GLN A 161 17.31 18.41 -5.34
CA GLN A 161 17.02 18.79 -6.74
C GLN A 161 17.57 17.75 -7.74
N GLY A 162 18.75 17.20 -7.46
CA GLY A 162 19.33 16.11 -8.25
C GLY A 162 18.47 14.85 -8.17
N TRP A 163 17.94 14.56 -7.00
CA TRP A 163 16.99 13.46 -6.78
C TRP A 163 15.68 13.69 -7.58
N VAL A 164 15.08 14.89 -7.51
CA VAL A 164 13.89 15.27 -8.29
C VAL A 164 14.10 15.04 -9.78
N ARG A 165 15.18 15.61 -10.36
CA ARG A 165 15.50 15.44 -11.79
C ARG A 165 15.66 13.97 -12.18
N ARG A 166 16.23 13.15 -11.30
CA ARG A 166 16.36 11.71 -11.52
C ARG A 166 15.02 11.03 -11.54
N ILE A 167 14.11 11.29 -10.55
CA ILE A 167 12.79 10.68 -10.48
C ILE A 167 11.93 11.12 -11.67
N LEU A 168 11.94 12.39 -12.04
CA LEU A 168 11.24 12.89 -13.23
C LEU A 168 11.65 12.13 -14.49
N ARG A 169 12.97 11.90 -14.70
CA ARG A 169 13.45 11.11 -15.85
C ARG A 169 13.04 9.64 -15.80
N GLN A 170 12.98 9.04 -14.61
CA GLN A 170 12.72 7.61 -14.45
C GLN A 170 11.24 7.26 -14.37
N GLN A 171 10.43 8.14 -13.75
CA GLN A 171 9.03 7.85 -13.40
C GLN A 171 8.05 8.91 -13.91
N GLY A 172 8.52 9.97 -14.55
CA GLY A 172 7.71 11.01 -15.21
C GLY A 172 7.17 12.09 -14.29
N SER A 173 7.04 11.85 -13.00
CA SER A 173 6.52 12.82 -12.03
C SER A 173 7.11 12.62 -10.63
N VAL A 174 6.91 13.61 -9.77
CA VAL A 174 7.19 13.56 -8.33
C VAL A 174 5.92 13.98 -7.58
N VAL A 175 5.48 13.21 -6.61
CA VAL A 175 4.41 13.63 -5.69
C VAL A 175 5.01 14.55 -4.64
N VAL A 176 4.39 15.70 -4.43
CA VAL A 176 4.82 16.71 -3.46
C VAL A 176 3.67 16.99 -2.50
N GLU A 177 3.97 16.96 -1.22
CA GLU A 177 3.03 17.29 -0.15
C GLU A 177 3.65 18.30 0.81
N ARG A 178 2.80 19.07 1.51
CA ARG A 178 3.28 19.86 2.63
C ARG A 178 3.90 18.94 3.68
N LEU A 179 5.10 19.25 4.16
CA LEU A 179 5.76 18.49 5.23
C LEU A 179 5.05 18.76 6.55
N LEU A 180 4.55 17.71 7.17
CA LEU A 180 3.96 17.75 8.50
C LEU A 180 4.91 17.08 9.53
N ARG A 181 4.93 17.61 10.75
CA ARG A 181 5.50 16.91 11.88
C ARG A 181 4.57 15.77 12.29
N ARG A 182 5.13 14.66 12.74
CA ARG A 182 4.38 13.46 13.10
C ARG A 182 4.43 13.27 14.61
N ARG A 183 3.28 13.02 15.23
CA ARG A 183 3.16 12.56 16.61
C ARG A 183 2.91 11.07 16.65
N GLN A 184 2.00 10.59 15.81
CA GLN A 184 1.64 9.18 15.70
C GLN A 184 1.33 8.82 14.25
N ASP A 185 1.96 7.76 13.74
CA ASP A 185 1.59 7.12 12.49
C ASP A 185 0.65 5.95 12.76
N PHE A 186 -0.36 5.79 11.93
CA PHE A 186 -1.29 4.66 11.99
C PHE A 186 -1.90 4.38 10.63
N ALA A 187 -2.56 3.25 10.48
CA ALA A 187 -3.34 2.91 9.29
C ALA A 187 -4.72 2.41 9.68
N MET A 188 -5.69 2.66 8.82
CA MET A 188 -6.96 1.96 8.78
C MET A 188 -6.89 0.89 7.71
N GLU A 189 -7.23 -0.33 8.07
CA GLU A 189 -7.24 -1.46 7.15
C GLU A 189 -8.67 -1.79 6.73
N PHE A 190 -8.86 -2.04 5.44
CA PHE A 190 -10.16 -2.32 4.83
C PHE A 190 -10.06 -3.56 3.94
N TRP A 191 -11.21 -4.24 3.76
CA TRP A 191 -11.33 -5.30 2.77
C TRP A 191 -12.40 -4.93 1.75
N MET A 192 -11.99 -4.90 0.48
CA MET A 192 -12.91 -4.66 -0.64
C MET A 192 -13.47 -5.98 -1.14
N LYS A 193 -14.80 -6.09 -1.24
CA LYS A 193 -15.46 -7.25 -1.83
C LYS A 193 -16.83 -6.85 -2.38
N ASP A 194 -17.16 -7.33 -3.57
CA ASP A 194 -18.49 -7.13 -4.22
C ASP A 194 -18.95 -5.67 -4.24
N GLY A 195 -18.01 -4.75 -4.54
CA GLY A 195 -18.28 -3.31 -4.60
C GLY A 195 -18.56 -2.66 -3.25
N ARG A 196 -18.16 -3.30 -2.14
CA ARG A 196 -18.26 -2.77 -0.76
C ARG A 196 -16.89 -2.75 -0.11
N ALA A 197 -16.70 -1.84 0.83
CA ALA A 197 -15.53 -1.81 1.70
C ALA A 197 -15.98 -2.14 3.12
N GLU A 198 -15.31 -3.09 3.75
CA GLU A 198 -15.45 -3.43 5.15
C GLU A 198 -14.23 -2.92 5.92
N TYR A 199 -14.47 -2.24 7.04
CA TYR A 199 -13.39 -1.85 7.94
C TYR A 199 -12.92 -3.07 8.73
N MET A 200 -11.61 -3.32 8.71
CA MET A 200 -10.99 -4.49 9.32
C MET A 200 -10.31 -4.19 10.66
N GLY A 201 -9.84 -2.96 10.86
CA GLY A 201 -9.22 -2.55 12.11
C GLY A 201 -8.14 -1.48 11.96
N LEU A 202 -7.63 -1.04 13.13
CA LEU A 202 -6.53 -0.09 13.26
C LEU A 202 -5.18 -0.82 13.34
N ASN A 203 -4.19 -0.26 12.70
CA ASN A 203 -2.81 -0.59 12.92
C ASN A 203 -2.02 0.65 13.31
N LEU A 204 -1.51 0.72 14.54
CA LEU A 204 -0.60 1.74 14.99
C LEU A 204 0.82 1.25 14.80
N PHE A 205 1.70 2.13 14.32
CA PHE A 205 3.10 1.79 14.11
C PHE A 205 4.02 2.96 14.42
N SER A 206 5.27 2.65 14.65
CA SER A 206 6.34 3.64 14.79
C SER A 206 7.16 3.75 13.52
N THR A 207 7.64 4.96 13.25
CA THR A 207 8.56 5.25 12.15
C THR A 207 9.80 5.95 12.68
N ASP A 208 10.93 5.82 11.96
CA ASP A 208 12.13 6.59 12.25
C ASP A 208 11.98 8.07 11.82
N ALA A 209 13.01 8.87 12.08
CA ALA A 209 13.05 10.29 11.70
C ALA A 209 12.92 10.54 10.18
N HIS A 210 13.12 9.52 9.36
CA HIS A 210 13.00 9.58 7.91
C HIS A 210 11.65 9.02 7.40
N GLY A 211 10.78 8.53 8.30
CA GLY A 211 9.49 7.94 7.98
C GLY A 211 9.57 6.47 7.55
N HIS A 212 10.68 5.78 7.83
CA HIS A 212 10.75 4.33 7.60
C HIS A 212 10.06 3.58 8.74
N PHE A 213 9.27 2.59 8.38
CA PHE A 213 8.59 1.70 9.33
C PHE A 213 9.61 1.00 10.26
N ILE A 214 9.32 1.00 11.56
CA ILE A 214 10.11 0.29 12.59
C ILE A 214 9.33 -0.96 13.02
N GLU A 215 8.15 -0.77 13.65
CA GLU A 215 7.36 -1.86 14.21
C GLU A 215 5.89 -1.48 14.38
N ASN A 216 5.03 -2.50 14.47
CA ASN A 216 3.64 -2.32 14.84
C ASN A 216 3.48 -2.24 16.37
N ILE A 217 2.65 -1.32 16.85
CA ILE A 217 2.27 -1.21 18.26
C ILE A 217 1.20 -2.26 18.54
N LYS A 218 1.50 -3.18 19.46
CA LYS A 218 0.58 -4.25 19.88
C LYS A 218 -0.55 -3.69 20.75
N GLY A 219 -1.71 -4.33 20.69
CA GLY A 219 -2.87 -4.00 21.49
C GLY A 219 -4.16 -4.41 20.78
N SER A 220 -5.23 -4.54 21.55
CA SER A 220 -6.58 -4.73 21.02
C SER A 220 -7.03 -3.50 20.22
N GLU A 221 -8.05 -3.65 19.38
CA GLU A 221 -8.64 -2.55 18.64
C GLU A 221 -9.06 -1.39 19.55
N GLN A 222 -9.70 -1.70 20.68
CA GLN A 222 -10.17 -0.70 21.65
C GLN A 222 -9.01 0.06 22.32
N GLU A 223 -7.90 -0.61 22.65
CA GLU A 223 -6.70 0.05 23.19
C GLU A 223 -6.09 1.00 22.18
N LYS A 224 -5.94 0.55 20.93
CA LYS A 224 -5.42 1.38 19.83
C LYS A 224 -6.30 2.60 19.58
N GLU A 225 -7.62 2.41 19.52
CA GLU A 225 -8.58 3.50 19.35
C GLU A 225 -8.50 4.49 20.52
N THR A 226 -8.47 4.02 21.76
CA THR A 226 -8.31 4.87 22.94
C THR A 226 -7.01 5.69 22.88
N MET A 227 -5.90 5.08 22.44
CA MET A 227 -4.64 5.78 22.25
C MET A 227 -4.74 6.89 21.21
N LEU A 228 -5.40 6.66 20.07
CA LEU A 228 -5.58 7.69 19.03
C LEU A 228 -6.50 8.80 19.51
N LEU A 229 -7.66 8.47 20.10
CA LEU A 229 -8.63 9.44 20.60
C LEU A 229 -8.03 10.39 21.64
N SER A 230 -7.12 9.89 22.50
CA SER A 230 -6.40 10.70 23.49
C SER A 230 -5.41 11.71 22.89
N GLN A 231 -5.08 11.56 21.60
CA GLN A 231 -4.11 12.40 20.88
C GLN A 231 -4.76 13.39 19.92
N LEU A 232 -6.04 13.18 19.58
CA LEU A 232 -6.78 14.01 18.63
C LEU A 232 -7.37 15.25 19.31
N ASP A 233 -7.29 16.38 18.62
CA ASP A 233 -7.99 17.65 18.98
C ASP A 233 -9.50 17.51 18.75
N ASN A 234 -9.92 16.73 17.75
CA ASN A 234 -11.29 16.38 17.47
C ASN A 234 -11.47 14.85 17.40
N PRO A 235 -11.86 14.18 18.50
CA PRO A 235 -12.05 12.73 18.52
C PRO A 235 -13.07 12.19 17.49
N GLU A 236 -14.12 12.94 17.16
CA GLU A 236 -15.14 12.52 16.19
C GLU A 236 -14.57 12.39 14.76
N SER A 237 -13.44 13.03 14.48
CA SER A 237 -12.79 12.97 13.18
C SER A 237 -12.35 11.54 12.80
N LEU A 238 -12.05 10.68 13.77
CA LEU A 238 -11.61 9.32 13.54
C LEU A 238 -12.74 8.46 12.94
N ASP A 239 -13.94 8.52 13.53
CA ASP A 239 -15.09 7.80 12.99
C ASP A 239 -15.58 8.41 11.68
N GLY A 240 -15.57 9.74 11.57
CA GLY A 240 -15.92 10.42 10.33
C GLY A 240 -15.06 9.98 9.15
N ILE A 241 -13.74 9.88 9.33
CA ILE A 241 -12.84 9.44 8.25
C ILE A 241 -12.95 7.94 7.98
N ARG A 242 -13.18 7.09 8.99
CA ARG A 242 -13.46 5.66 8.83
C ARG A 242 -14.68 5.46 7.91
N GLN A 243 -15.79 6.13 8.22
CA GLN A 243 -17.02 6.06 7.42
C GLN A 243 -16.80 6.60 6.00
N TRP A 244 -16.07 7.72 5.88
CA TRP A 244 -15.74 8.31 4.58
C TRP A 244 -15.02 7.30 3.66
N PHE A 245 -14.02 6.55 4.17
CA PHE A 245 -13.32 5.53 3.38
C PHE A 245 -14.20 4.32 3.07
N VAL A 246 -15.02 3.85 4.00
CA VAL A 246 -16.00 2.78 3.73
C VAL A 246 -16.90 3.13 2.54
N GLU A 247 -17.35 4.36 2.44
CA GLU A 247 -18.20 4.83 1.35
C GLU A 247 -17.43 5.13 0.05
N ARG A 248 -16.19 5.60 0.13
CA ARG A 248 -15.46 6.13 -1.03
C ARG A 248 -14.56 5.12 -1.70
N LEU A 249 -13.95 4.18 -0.98
CA LEU A 249 -13.11 3.15 -1.60
C LEU A 249 -13.82 2.37 -2.71
N PRO A 250 -15.10 1.94 -2.55
CA PRO A 250 -15.84 1.30 -3.63
C PRO A 250 -16.05 2.17 -4.87
N LEU A 251 -16.16 3.48 -4.68
CA LEU A 251 -16.33 4.43 -5.80
C LEU A 251 -15.01 4.67 -6.55
N LEU A 252 -13.88 4.61 -5.84
CA LEU A 252 -12.54 4.77 -6.44
C LEU A 252 -12.17 3.55 -7.30
N ALA A 253 -12.52 2.37 -6.86
CA ALA A 253 -12.15 1.11 -7.52
C ALA A 253 -13.26 0.04 -7.43
N PRO A 254 -14.42 0.22 -8.11
CA PRO A 254 -15.56 -0.72 -8.00
C PRO A 254 -15.24 -2.13 -8.54
N TRP A 255 -14.17 -2.26 -9.31
CA TRP A 255 -13.69 -3.51 -9.91
C TRP A 255 -12.63 -4.22 -9.05
N TYR A 256 -12.13 -3.58 -7.97
CA TYR A 256 -11.11 -4.15 -7.11
C TYR A 256 -11.75 -5.01 -6.01
N SER A 257 -11.15 -6.16 -5.75
CA SER A 257 -11.46 -7.01 -4.59
C SER A 257 -10.15 -7.38 -3.91
N GLY A 258 -10.11 -7.24 -2.59
CA GLY A 258 -8.93 -7.52 -1.78
C GLY A 258 -8.66 -6.49 -0.68
N PRO A 259 -7.52 -6.63 0.02
CA PRO A 259 -7.14 -5.75 1.11
C PRO A 259 -6.73 -4.35 0.63
N VAL A 260 -7.03 -3.35 1.45
CA VAL A 260 -6.62 -1.95 1.24
C VAL A 260 -6.19 -1.37 2.58
N GLY A 261 -4.97 -0.83 2.65
CA GLY A 261 -4.50 -0.07 3.80
C GLY A 261 -4.47 1.42 3.50
N VAL A 262 -4.94 2.26 4.41
CA VAL A 262 -4.86 3.71 4.32
C VAL A 262 -3.98 4.24 5.44
N ASP A 263 -2.79 4.70 5.09
CA ASP A 263 -1.86 5.28 6.04
C ASP A 263 -2.28 6.70 6.42
N MET A 264 -2.23 7.01 7.70
CA MET A 264 -2.65 8.26 8.31
C MET A 264 -1.64 8.72 9.34
N LEU A 265 -1.73 9.96 9.80
CA LEU A 265 -0.93 10.45 10.92
C LEU A 265 -1.69 11.46 11.78
N ILE A 266 -1.27 11.59 13.04
CA ILE A 266 -1.66 12.67 13.93
C ILE A 266 -0.46 13.60 14.09
N THR A 267 -0.69 14.90 13.97
CA THR A 267 0.32 15.94 14.19
C THR A 267 0.50 16.24 15.69
N PRO A 268 1.60 16.91 16.11
CA PRO A 268 1.83 17.24 17.52
C PRO A 268 0.74 18.09 18.18
N ASP A 269 0.02 18.89 17.41
CA ASP A 269 -1.12 19.71 17.83
C ASP A 269 -2.46 18.95 17.84
N GLY A 270 -2.44 17.65 17.53
CA GLY A 270 -3.61 16.78 17.59
C GLY A 270 -4.43 16.72 16.31
N HIS A 271 -4.00 17.41 15.25
CA HIS A 271 -4.73 17.40 13.98
C HIS A 271 -4.57 16.05 13.25
N LEU A 272 -5.70 15.48 12.79
CA LEU A 272 -5.72 14.27 11.97
C LEU A 272 -5.34 14.59 10.52
N HIS A 273 -4.28 13.96 10.01
CA HIS A 273 -4.01 13.90 8.57
C HIS A 273 -4.56 12.57 8.01
N PRO A 274 -5.69 12.62 7.30
CA PRO A 274 -6.52 11.44 7.06
C PRO A 274 -6.09 10.56 5.89
N CYS A 275 -5.04 10.93 5.14
CA CYS A 275 -4.57 10.14 4.01
C CYS A 275 -3.12 10.48 3.64
N VAL A 276 -2.18 9.68 4.07
CA VAL A 276 -0.76 9.77 3.68
C VAL A 276 -0.48 8.94 2.42
N GLU A 277 -1.05 7.73 2.35
CA GLU A 277 -0.92 6.79 1.23
C GLU A 277 -2.06 5.78 1.26
N ILE A 278 -2.51 5.33 0.07
CA ILE A 278 -3.47 4.22 -0.07
C ILE A 278 -2.76 3.04 -0.70
N ASN A 279 -2.74 1.92 0.00
CA ASN A 279 -2.08 0.69 -0.37
C ASN A 279 -3.10 -0.34 -0.87
N TRP A 280 -3.21 -0.55 -2.18
CA TRP A 280 -4.16 -1.51 -2.81
C TRP A 280 -3.57 -2.92 -2.86
N ARG A 281 -3.27 -3.46 -1.70
CA ARG A 281 -2.64 -4.78 -1.46
C ARG A 281 -2.64 -5.11 0.02
N MET A 282 -2.18 -6.33 0.36
CA MET A 282 -1.82 -6.65 1.74
C MET A 282 -0.76 -5.69 2.27
N THR A 283 -0.89 -5.35 3.54
CA THR A 283 0.05 -4.53 4.32
C THR A 283 0.50 -5.29 5.56
N MET A 284 1.58 -4.85 6.18
CA MET A 284 1.94 -5.38 7.50
C MET A 284 0.92 -4.98 8.58
N GLY A 285 0.17 -3.89 8.34
CA GLY A 285 -0.96 -3.49 9.16
C GLY A 285 -2.11 -4.48 9.07
N MET A 286 -2.50 -4.88 7.87
CA MET A 286 -3.53 -5.92 7.67
C MET A 286 -3.11 -7.25 8.30
N VAL A 287 -1.83 -7.65 8.19
CA VAL A 287 -1.32 -8.84 8.89
C VAL A 287 -1.50 -8.72 10.40
N ALA A 288 -1.17 -7.57 10.97
CA ALA A 288 -1.34 -7.33 12.41
C ALA A 288 -2.81 -7.33 12.85
N VAL A 289 -3.75 -6.95 11.98
CA VAL A 289 -5.20 -7.00 12.25
C VAL A 289 -5.73 -8.43 12.15
N LEU A 290 -5.34 -9.17 11.10
CA LEU A 290 -5.83 -10.54 10.86
C LEU A 290 -5.21 -11.60 11.79
N GLY A 291 -4.02 -11.33 12.33
CA GLY A 291 -3.28 -12.26 13.21
C GLY A 291 -3.59 -12.08 14.71
N GLN A 292 -4.63 -11.33 15.07
CA GLN A 292 -5.04 -11.10 16.48
C GLN A 292 -5.95 -12.19 17.01
#